data_7c632324140ee6e54531192f49dbc3c1
#
_entry.id   7c632324140ee6e54531192f49dbc3c1
#
_cell.length_a   1.000
_cell.length_b   1.000
_cell.length_c   1.000
_cell.angle_alpha   90.00
_cell.angle_beta   90.00
_cell.angle_gamma   90.00
#
_symmetry.space_group_name_H-M   'P 1'
#
loop_
_entity.id
_entity.type
_entity.pdbx_description
1 polymer ?
#
loop_
_entity_poly.entity_id
_entity_poly.type
_entity_poly.pdbx_seq_one_letter_code
_entity_poly.pdbx_strand_id
1 'polypeptide(L)'
;SSRYISLKLEEDDAHLAQEMTGYPAQEEEEHFKNETEQNKAWFQNTKIFQNLPAELAVELDHPKLYEQYLTRPIERFMKEYWQQHGIKDARILGRQPDRLYIGNQFCPHLFPKEEQFFALLEKADKERMEVTVAFSFIREDRLAQTEQLLTRLDQWCEQQETSGAEKKRLEIVVNDWGLAHLVKRTEHLIPCLGMLLNKRKKDPRMFYKMGDKMLLEQNNLNAGFYRTYLEESFGISCYEWESCGYTQEIPKKMQNHLHVPFYQTNTSSYCTLCAVLEHGERGKQRERQECPAPCLEHSFFYPKHLYMKGKYNSLFALDKHLLDEPEQLKRELGIKWNRLVVNLL
;
A
#
# COMPACT_ATOMS: atom_id res chain seq x y z
N SER A 1 -24.92 2.57 -11.29
CA SER A 1 -23.63 2.02 -10.85
C SER A 1 -23.73 0.82 -9.91
N SER A 2 -24.75 0.69 -9.04
CA SER A 2 -24.91 -0.49 -8.17
C SER A 2 -25.35 -1.75 -8.95
N ARG A 3 -26.25 -1.60 -9.90
CA ARG A 3 -26.65 -2.64 -10.85
C ARG A 3 -25.48 -3.24 -11.65
N TYR A 4 -24.50 -2.47 -11.84
CA TYR A 4 -23.30 -2.66 -12.56
C TYR A 4 -22.35 -3.74 -11.98
N ILE A 5 -22.16 -3.77 -10.67
CA ILE A 5 -21.31 -4.76 -10.01
C ILE A 5 -22.10 -6.03 -9.67
N SER A 6 -23.41 -5.91 -9.41
CA SER A 6 -24.28 -7.07 -9.22
C SER A 6 -24.30 -7.94 -10.47
N LEU A 7 -24.51 -7.34 -11.64
CA LEU A 7 -24.47 -8.05 -12.91
C LEU A 7 -23.13 -8.74 -13.18
N LYS A 8 -22.04 -8.18 -12.69
CA LYS A 8 -20.71 -8.72 -12.88
C LYS A 8 -20.45 -10.03 -12.14
N LEU A 9 -21.20 -10.33 -11.10
CA LEU A 9 -21.02 -11.49 -10.23
C LEU A 9 -22.08 -12.58 -10.46
N GLU A 10 -23.07 -12.30 -11.30
CA GLU A 10 -24.00 -13.28 -11.76
C GLU A 10 -23.37 -14.00 -12.95
N GLU A 11 -22.95 -15.25 -12.76
CA GLU A 11 -22.27 -16.05 -13.79
C GLU A 11 -23.05 -16.13 -15.10
N ASP A 12 -24.38 -16.15 -15.01
CA ASP A 12 -25.27 -16.26 -16.14
C ASP A 12 -25.39 -14.96 -16.96
N ASP A 13 -25.01 -13.82 -16.37
CA ASP A 13 -25.11 -12.50 -16.99
C ASP A 13 -23.76 -11.84 -17.30
N ALA A 14 -22.67 -12.60 -17.27
CA ALA A 14 -21.32 -12.07 -17.51
C ALA A 14 -21.21 -11.36 -18.88
N HIS A 15 -21.84 -11.91 -19.92
CA HIS A 15 -21.86 -11.32 -21.26
C HIS A 15 -22.67 -10.01 -21.28
N LEU A 16 -23.84 -9.99 -20.64
CA LEU A 16 -24.67 -8.79 -20.52
C LEU A 16 -23.98 -7.71 -19.68
N ALA A 17 -23.30 -8.11 -18.61
CA ALA A 17 -22.49 -7.22 -17.79
C ALA A 17 -21.35 -6.59 -18.59
N GLN A 18 -20.69 -7.34 -19.45
CA GLN A 18 -19.64 -6.86 -20.34
C GLN A 18 -20.16 -5.86 -21.36
N GLU A 19 -21.29 -6.17 -22.03
CA GLU A 19 -21.91 -5.27 -22.99
C GLU A 19 -22.39 -3.96 -22.37
N MET A 20 -23.06 -4.02 -21.23
CA MET A 20 -23.61 -2.84 -20.55
C MET A 20 -22.58 -1.99 -19.85
N THR A 21 -21.47 -2.56 -19.44
CA THR A 21 -20.56 -1.95 -18.49
C THR A 21 -19.15 -1.78 -19.03
N GLY A 22 -18.80 -2.48 -20.10
CA GLY A 22 -17.40 -2.62 -20.54
C GLY A 22 -16.52 -3.28 -19.47
N TYR A 23 -17.12 -3.93 -18.48
CA TYR A 23 -16.36 -4.69 -17.48
C TYR A 23 -16.24 -6.12 -17.88
N PRO A 24 -15.08 -6.62 -17.67
CA PRO A 24 -14.76 -7.97 -18.02
C PRO A 24 -15.26 -8.93 -16.98
N ALA A 25 -15.73 -9.93 -17.56
CA ALA A 25 -15.71 -11.25 -17.04
C ALA A 25 -14.24 -11.79 -16.99
N GLN A 26 -14.15 -13.08 -17.13
CA GLN A 26 -12.93 -13.87 -17.04
C GLN A 26 -11.81 -13.41 -18.02
N GLU A 27 -12.16 -12.93 -19.22
CA GLU A 27 -11.20 -12.50 -20.26
C GLU A 27 -10.27 -11.37 -19.80
N GLU A 28 -10.77 -10.45 -18.98
CA GLU A 28 -9.95 -9.34 -18.51
C GLU A 28 -9.13 -9.72 -17.28
N GLU A 29 -9.58 -10.70 -16.52
CA GLU A 29 -8.74 -11.29 -15.49
C GLU A 29 -7.50 -11.93 -16.11
N GLU A 30 -7.67 -12.69 -17.18
CA GLU A 30 -6.55 -13.27 -17.92
C GLU A 30 -5.67 -12.19 -18.55
N HIS A 31 -6.28 -11.18 -19.16
CA HIS A 31 -5.54 -10.07 -19.70
C HIS A 31 -4.74 -9.34 -18.63
N PHE A 32 -5.36 -9.02 -17.50
CA PHE A 32 -4.70 -8.37 -16.37
C PHE A 32 -3.55 -9.24 -15.84
N LYS A 33 -3.76 -10.54 -15.70
CA LYS A 33 -2.71 -11.48 -15.29
C LYS A 33 -1.55 -11.49 -16.28
N ASN A 34 -1.85 -11.59 -17.59
CA ASN A 34 -0.84 -11.61 -18.64
C ASN A 34 -0.03 -10.32 -18.69
N GLU A 35 -0.67 -9.16 -18.61
CA GLU A 35 0.00 -7.86 -18.53
C GLU A 35 0.85 -7.73 -17.26
N THR A 36 0.32 -8.19 -16.13
CA THR A 36 1.06 -8.21 -14.87
C THR A 36 2.27 -9.12 -14.97
N GLU A 37 2.17 -10.26 -15.61
CA GLU A 37 3.29 -11.18 -15.83
C GLU A 37 4.34 -10.64 -16.79
N GLN A 38 3.95 -10.00 -17.88
CA GLN A 38 4.88 -9.30 -18.77
C GLN A 38 5.63 -8.19 -18.03
N ASN A 39 4.93 -7.47 -17.20
CA ASN A 39 5.50 -6.39 -16.41
C ASN A 39 6.38 -6.90 -15.24
N LYS A 40 6.25 -8.16 -14.82
CA LYS A 40 7.14 -8.79 -13.82
C LYS A 40 8.58 -8.94 -14.33
N ALA A 41 8.80 -8.95 -15.63
CA ALA A 41 10.14 -8.88 -16.20
C ALA A 41 10.95 -7.68 -15.71
N TRP A 42 10.26 -6.63 -15.30
CA TRP A 42 10.81 -5.46 -14.67
C TRP A 42 11.45 -5.73 -13.31
N PHE A 43 10.75 -6.47 -12.43
CA PHE A 43 11.31 -6.91 -11.15
C PHE A 43 12.46 -7.89 -11.32
N GLN A 44 12.59 -8.51 -12.48
CA GLN A 44 13.69 -9.42 -12.82
C GLN A 44 14.96 -8.67 -13.24
N ASN A 45 14.90 -7.36 -13.47
CA ASN A 45 16.08 -6.58 -13.81
C ASN A 45 16.86 -6.19 -12.53
N THR A 46 17.68 -7.10 -12.06
CA THR A 46 18.47 -7.00 -10.82
C THR A 46 19.34 -5.77 -10.69
N LYS A 47 19.84 -5.23 -11.83
CA LYS A 47 20.76 -4.08 -11.78
C LYS A 47 20.07 -2.81 -11.31
N ILE A 48 18.76 -2.69 -11.50
CA ILE A 48 17.99 -1.53 -11.01
C ILE A 48 17.96 -1.53 -9.49
N PHE A 49 17.66 -2.67 -8.86
CA PHE A 49 17.51 -2.78 -7.42
C PHE A 49 18.86 -2.85 -6.67
N GLN A 50 19.90 -3.41 -7.28
CA GLN A 50 21.22 -3.51 -6.68
C GLN A 50 21.91 -2.14 -6.51
N ASN A 51 21.61 -1.19 -7.38
CA ASN A 51 22.27 0.12 -7.41
C ASN A 51 21.38 1.26 -6.90
N LEU A 52 20.22 0.96 -6.33
CA LEU A 52 19.36 1.97 -5.72
C LEU A 52 19.99 2.42 -4.39
N PRO A 53 20.19 3.73 -4.20
CA PRO A 53 20.63 4.25 -2.92
C PRO A 53 19.52 4.20 -1.85
N ALA A 54 18.30 3.89 -2.26
CA ALA A 54 17.13 3.86 -1.40
C ALA A 54 17.04 2.57 -0.57
N GLU A 55 16.49 2.68 0.63
CA GLU A 55 16.06 1.57 1.46
C GLU A 55 15.01 0.75 0.72
N LEU A 56 15.10 -0.57 0.75
CA LEU A 56 14.11 -1.47 0.18
C LEU A 56 13.16 -1.96 1.26
N ALA A 57 11.86 -1.77 1.06
CA ALA A 57 10.82 -2.26 1.96
C ALA A 57 9.80 -3.14 1.22
N VAL A 58 9.15 -4.02 1.97
CA VAL A 58 8.06 -4.89 1.49
C VAL A 58 6.84 -4.74 2.39
N GLU A 59 5.66 -4.68 1.79
CA GLU A 59 4.40 -4.62 2.53
C GLU A 59 3.95 -6.03 2.96
N LEU A 60 3.71 -6.17 4.25
CA LEU A 60 2.95 -7.26 4.85
C LEU A 60 1.59 -6.68 5.23
N ASP A 61 0.59 -6.85 4.38
CA ASP A 61 -0.66 -6.10 4.42
C ASP A 61 -1.91 -6.94 4.69
N HIS A 62 -1.74 -8.26 4.96
CA HIS A 62 -2.86 -9.15 5.24
C HIS A 62 -2.48 -10.41 6.06
N PRO A 63 -3.45 -11.08 6.72
CA PRO A 63 -3.21 -12.18 7.66
C PRO A 63 -2.34 -13.32 7.12
N LYS A 64 -2.51 -13.72 5.86
CA LYS A 64 -1.70 -14.80 5.27
C LYS A 64 -0.21 -14.46 5.23
N LEU A 65 0.14 -13.21 4.90
CA LEU A 65 1.54 -12.75 4.90
C LEU A 65 2.11 -12.69 6.33
N TYR A 66 1.30 -12.26 7.31
CA TYR A 66 1.74 -12.26 8.72
C TYR A 66 2.11 -13.67 9.20
N GLU A 67 1.25 -14.65 8.95
CA GLU A 67 1.50 -16.07 9.31
C GLU A 67 2.70 -16.64 8.59
N GLN A 68 2.82 -16.36 7.29
CA GLN A 68 3.94 -16.80 6.50
C GLN A 68 5.27 -16.25 7.03
N TYR A 69 5.30 -14.96 7.36
CA TYR A 69 6.49 -14.35 7.91
C TYR A 69 6.80 -14.89 9.31
N LEU A 70 5.82 -15.03 10.20
CA LEU A 70 6.03 -15.55 11.56
C LEU A 70 6.61 -16.96 11.58
N THR A 71 6.25 -17.79 10.62
CA THR A 71 6.63 -19.22 10.60
C THR A 71 7.91 -19.53 9.81
N ARG A 72 8.53 -18.54 9.16
CA ARG A 72 9.67 -18.73 8.26
C ARG A 72 10.78 -17.71 8.50
N PRO A 73 12.06 -18.08 8.36
CA PRO A 73 13.14 -17.09 8.30
C PRO A 73 12.91 -16.11 7.14
N ILE A 74 13.39 -14.87 7.27
CA ILE A 74 13.16 -13.79 6.29
C ILE A 74 13.60 -14.19 4.88
N GLU A 75 14.71 -14.89 4.72
CA GLU A 75 15.22 -15.32 3.40
C GLU A 75 14.25 -16.28 2.71
N ARG A 76 13.70 -17.23 3.47
CA ARG A 76 12.73 -18.20 2.95
C ARG A 76 11.40 -17.53 2.66
N PHE A 77 10.95 -16.66 3.57
CA PHE A 77 9.73 -15.89 3.39
C PHE A 77 9.81 -15.04 2.11
N MET A 78 10.89 -14.30 1.91
CA MET A 78 11.06 -13.47 0.73
C MET A 78 11.10 -14.26 -0.56
N LYS A 79 11.79 -15.41 -0.55
CA LYS A 79 11.81 -16.30 -1.72
C LYS A 79 10.39 -16.76 -2.10
N GLU A 80 9.61 -17.22 -1.12
CA GLU A 80 8.23 -17.67 -1.34
C GLU A 80 7.30 -16.51 -1.73
N TYR A 81 7.48 -15.33 -1.13
CA TYR A 81 6.77 -14.10 -1.47
C TYR A 81 6.94 -13.73 -2.96
N TRP A 82 8.18 -13.70 -3.43
CA TRP A 82 8.45 -13.42 -4.84
C TRP A 82 7.86 -14.48 -5.77
N GLN A 83 7.96 -15.74 -5.41
CA GLN A 83 7.39 -16.85 -6.19
C GLN A 83 5.87 -16.81 -6.27
N GLN A 84 5.18 -16.51 -5.19
CA GLN A 84 3.72 -16.38 -5.15
C GLN A 84 3.22 -15.25 -6.07
N HIS A 85 4.00 -14.21 -6.22
CA HIS A 85 3.71 -13.11 -7.13
C HIS A 85 4.29 -13.34 -8.55
N GLY A 86 4.71 -14.56 -8.88
CA GLY A 86 5.21 -14.95 -10.21
C GLY A 86 6.61 -14.46 -10.53
N ILE A 87 7.37 -14.01 -9.56
CA ILE A 87 8.79 -13.68 -9.70
C ILE A 87 9.57 -14.96 -9.45
N LYS A 88 10.08 -15.58 -10.55
CA LYS A 88 10.60 -16.96 -10.52
C LYS A 88 11.93 -17.14 -9.80
N ASP A 89 12.76 -16.10 -9.75
CA ASP A 89 14.05 -16.17 -9.07
C ASP A 89 14.27 -14.95 -8.17
N ALA A 90 14.06 -15.18 -6.87
CA ALA A 90 14.24 -14.14 -5.86
C ALA A 90 15.68 -13.61 -5.74
N ARG A 91 16.66 -14.42 -6.19
CA ARG A 91 18.07 -13.97 -6.26
C ARG A 91 18.25 -12.87 -7.29
N ILE A 92 17.31 -12.75 -8.22
CA ILE A 92 17.30 -11.71 -9.24
C ILE A 92 17.15 -10.32 -8.60
N LEU A 93 16.46 -10.17 -7.50
CA LEU A 93 16.39 -8.90 -6.79
C LEU A 93 17.70 -8.55 -6.06
N GLY A 94 18.55 -9.53 -5.81
CA GLY A 94 19.93 -9.36 -5.35
C GLY A 94 20.10 -8.65 -4.00
N ARG A 95 18.97 -8.27 -3.38
CA ARG A 95 18.95 -7.51 -2.14
C ARG A 95 17.80 -7.98 -1.26
N GLN A 96 18.09 -8.31 -0.02
CA GLN A 96 17.08 -8.50 1.01
C GLN A 96 16.42 -7.15 1.33
N PRO A 97 15.14 -7.12 1.72
CA PRO A 97 14.55 -5.89 2.22
C PRO A 97 15.26 -5.43 3.49
N ASP A 98 15.34 -4.13 3.66
CA ASP A 98 15.87 -3.50 4.86
C ASP A 98 14.75 -3.28 5.89
N ARG A 99 13.49 -3.26 5.42
CA ARG A 99 12.31 -2.89 6.21
C ARG A 99 11.06 -3.66 5.83
N LEU A 100 10.19 -3.86 6.81
CA LEU A 100 8.85 -4.39 6.63
C LEU A 100 7.79 -3.33 6.97
N TYR A 101 6.82 -3.15 6.09
CA TYR A 101 5.57 -2.43 6.42
C TYR A 101 4.58 -3.45 6.97
N ILE A 102 4.16 -3.29 8.22
CA ILE A 102 3.22 -4.20 8.88
C ILE A 102 1.89 -3.50 9.09
N GLY A 103 0.83 -4.06 8.55
CA GLY A 103 -0.53 -3.51 8.58
C GLY A 103 -1.05 -3.17 7.20
N ASN A 104 -2.25 -2.60 7.11
CA ASN A 104 -2.88 -2.28 5.84
C ASN A 104 -3.31 -0.81 5.81
N GLN A 105 -2.84 -0.06 4.83
CA GLN A 105 -3.10 1.37 4.70
C GLN A 105 -4.54 1.71 4.30
N PHE A 106 -5.33 0.73 3.87
CA PHE A 106 -6.64 0.96 3.27
C PHE A 106 -7.78 0.31 4.05
N CYS A 107 -7.57 -0.89 4.59
CA CYS A 107 -8.60 -1.67 5.27
C CYS A 107 -8.27 -1.94 6.73
N PRO A 108 -9.05 -1.43 7.70
CA PRO A 108 -8.78 -1.63 9.12
C PRO A 108 -8.95 -3.08 9.58
N HIS A 109 -9.72 -3.89 8.83
CA HIS A 109 -9.95 -5.29 9.17
C HIS A 109 -8.77 -6.23 8.85
N LEU A 110 -7.81 -5.76 8.07
CA LEU A 110 -6.63 -6.54 7.70
C LEU A 110 -5.42 -6.27 8.60
N PHE A 111 -5.54 -5.32 9.52
CA PHE A 111 -4.52 -5.08 10.53
C PHE A 111 -4.39 -6.32 11.44
N PRO A 112 -3.17 -6.74 11.80
CA PRO A 112 -2.98 -7.94 12.64
C PRO A 112 -3.60 -7.77 14.02
N LYS A 113 -4.05 -8.88 14.63
CA LYS A 113 -4.46 -8.88 16.03
C LYS A 113 -3.25 -8.50 16.90
N GLU A 114 -3.50 -7.88 18.03
CA GLU A 114 -2.46 -7.29 18.86
C GLU A 114 -1.34 -8.29 19.25
N GLU A 115 -1.68 -9.49 19.69
CA GLU A 115 -0.69 -10.52 20.03
C GLU A 115 0.18 -10.90 18.81
N GLN A 116 -0.48 -11.09 17.66
CA GLN A 116 0.21 -11.38 16.40
C GLN A 116 1.10 -10.21 15.98
N PHE A 117 0.63 -8.98 16.19
CA PHE A 117 1.37 -7.78 15.84
C PHE A 117 2.68 -7.66 16.63
N PHE A 118 2.64 -7.84 17.94
CA PHE A 118 3.85 -7.81 18.76
C PHE A 118 4.80 -8.97 18.44
N ALA A 119 4.28 -10.16 18.12
CA ALA A 119 5.10 -11.27 17.65
C ALA A 119 5.83 -10.94 16.32
N LEU A 120 5.17 -10.21 15.41
CA LEU A 120 5.80 -9.72 14.17
C LEU A 120 6.91 -8.70 14.46
N LEU A 121 6.69 -7.76 15.38
CA LEU A 121 7.70 -6.79 15.79
C LEU A 121 8.93 -7.46 16.41
N GLU A 122 8.72 -8.37 17.37
CA GLU A 122 9.81 -9.11 18.01
C GLU A 122 10.62 -9.94 17.02
N LYS A 123 9.93 -10.57 16.05
CA LYS A 123 10.61 -11.34 15.01
C LYS A 123 11.43 -10.44 14.10
N ALA A 124 10.84 -9.31 13.65
CA ALA A 124 11.55 -8.35 12.82
C ALA A 124 12.80 -7.82 13.52
N ASP A 125 12.69 -7.48 14.79
CA ASP A 125 13.83 -7.02 15.60
C ASP A 125 14.94 -8.08 15.71
N LYS A 126 14.59 -9.35 16.00
CA LYS A 126 15.53 -10.46 16.02
C LYS A 126 16.22 -10.69 14.67
N GLU A 127 15.54 -10.44 13.57
CA GLU A 127 16.06 -10.54 12.20
C GLU A 127 16.72 -9.24 11.72
N ARG A 128 16.82 -8.23 12.57
CA ARG A 128 17.42 -6.91 12.29
C ARG A 128 16.74 -6.17 11.14
N MET A 129 15.42 -6.37 11.04
CA MET A 129 14.58 -5.67 10.09
C MET A 129 14.03 -4.40 10.73
N GLU A 130 14.09 -3.30 10.02
CA GLU A 130 13.34 -2.11 10.39
C GLU A 130 11.84 -2.32 10.15
N VAL A 131 11.01 -1.63 10.93
CA VAL A 131 9.55 -1.74 10.80
C VAL A 131 8.91 -0.37 10.64
N THR A 132 7.96 -0.29 9.73
CA THR A 132 6.97 0.78 9.61
C THR A 132 5.58 0.19 9.85
N VAL A 133 4.81 0.78 10.74
CA VAL A 133 3.44 0.32 11.03
C VAL A 133 2.47 1.08 10.13
N ALA A 134 1.71 0.35 9.34
CA ALA A 134 0.80 0.93 8.35
C ALA A 134 -0.65 0.86 8.84
N PHE A 135 -1.19 1.97 9.33
CA PHE A 135 -2.59 2.08 9.68
C PHE A 135 -3.42 2.59 8.51
N SER A 136 -4.66 2.10 8.41
CA SER A 136 -5.71 2.73 7.61
C SER A 136 -6.29 3.95 8.36
N PHE A 137 -7.41 4.50 7.86
CA PHE A 137 -8.20 5.46 8.64
C PHE A 137 -8.78 4.80 9.91
N ILE A 138 -8.84 5.58 11.00
CA ILE A 138 -9.45 5.12 12.26
C ILE A 138 -10.96 5.29 12.19
N ARG A 139 -11.66 4.27 12.65
CA ARG A 139 -13.11 4.32 12.88
C ARG A 139 -13.37 4.68 14.34
N GLU A 140 -14.48 5.36 14.60
CA GLU A 140 -14.85 5.80 15.95
C GLU A 140 -14.93 4.63 16.93
N ASP A 141 -15.51 3.50 16.51
CA ASP A 141 -15.61 2.28 17.32
C ASP A 141 -14.27 1.59 17.63
N ARG A 142 -13.18 1.99 16.95
CA ARG A 142 -11.81 1.49 17.13
C ARG A 142 -10.87 2.49 17.79
N LEU A 143 -11.33 3.71 18.05
CA LEU A 143 -10.48 4.79 18.54
C LEU A 143 -9.75 4.41 19.84
N ALA A 144 -10.50 3.97 20.85
CA ALA A 144 -9.92 3.59 22.14
C ALA A 144 -8.91 2.43 22.03
N GLN A 145 -9.22 1.43 21.23
CA GLN A 145 -8.31 0.30 20.98
C GLN A 145 -7.03 0.76 20.26
N THR A 146 -7.16 1.67 19.30
CA THR A 146 -6.00 2.21 18.59
C THR A 146 -5.12 3.05 19.51
N GLU A 147 -5.70 3.87 20.38
CA GLU A 147 -4.96 4.66 21.36
C GLU A 147 -4.20 3.76 22.35
N GLN A 148 -4.82 2.69 22.84
CA GLN A 148 -4.15 1.71 23.69
C GLN A 148 -3.00 1.01 22.96
N LEU A 149 -3.20 0.62 21.71
CA LEU A 149 -2.15 0.00 20.90
C LEU A 149 -0.96 0.94 20.69
N LEU A 150 -1.20 2.22 20.35
CA LEU A 150 -0.13 3.21 20.19
C LEU A 150 0.64 3.42 21.50
N THR A 151 -0.04 3.47 22.64
CA THR A 151 0.61 3.56 23.96
C THR A 151 1.52 2.36 24.21
N ARG A 152 1.06 1.15 23.89
CA ARG A 152 1.88 -0.07 24.05
C ARG A 152 3.05 -0.12 23.07
N LEU A 153 2.90 0.41 21.87
CA LEU A 153 4.00 0.54 20.93
C LEU A 153 5.07 1.51 21.41
N ASP A 154 4.67 2.64 21.95
CA ASP A 154 5.59 3.62 22.52
C ASP A 154 6.38 3.00 23.69
N GLN A 155 5.69 2.29 24.60
CA GLN A 155 6.31 1.54 25.69
C GLN A 155 7.23 0.42 25.19
N TRP A 156 6.85 -0.28 24.12
CA TRP A 156 7.71 -1.31 23.52
C TRP A 156 9.01 -0.71 22.99
N CYS A 157 8.96 0.46 22.33
CA CYS A 157 10.15 1.17 21.89
C CYS A 157 11.04 1.56 23.08
N GLU A 158 10.45 2.10 24.14
CA GLU A 158 11.16 2.47 25.36
C GLU A 158 11.89 1.26 26.00
N GLN A 159 11.24 0.10 26.03
CA GLN A 159 11.82 -1.13 26.57
C GLN A 159 12.99 -1.69 25.75
N GLN A 160 13.05 -1.40 24.44
CA GLN A 160 14.17 -1.80 23.58
C GLN A 160 15.40 -0.90 23.77
N GLU A 161 15.28 0.20 24.49
CA GLU A 161 16.40 1.07 24.84
C GLU A 161 17.29 0.41 25.88
N THR A 162 18.24 -0.42 25.45
CA THR A 162 19.33 -0.87 26.31
C THR A 162 20.38 0.24 26.43
N SER A 163 20.95 0.37 27.64
CA SER A 163 21.91 1.43 27.96
C SER A 163 23.05 1.53 26.92
N GLY A 164 23.06 2.62 26.15
CA GLY A 164 24.07 2.93 25.14
C GLY A 164 23.71 2.67 23.68
N ALA A 165 22.52 2.14 23.38
CA ALA A 165 22.01 2.02 22.01
C ALA A 165 21.25 3.30 21.60
N GLU A 166 21.19 3.55 20.29
CA GLU A 166 20.29 4.57 19.75
C GLU A 166 18.83 4.26 20.14
N LYS A 167 18.09 5.33 20.45
CA LYS A 167 16.66 5.22 20.80
C LYS A 167 15.89 4.49 19.71
N LYS A 168 15.25 3.37 20.03
CA LYS A 168 14.37 2.66 19.09
C LYS A 168 13.18 3.54 18.78
N ARG A 169 12.90 3.75 17.52
CA ARG A 169 11.74 4.50 17.04
C ARG A 169 11.01 3.72 15.97
N LEU A 170 9.68 3.83 15.96
CA LEU A 170 8.84 3.23 14.92
C LEU A 170 8.18 4.29 14.06
N GLU A 171 8.27 4.14 12.77
CA GLU A 171 7.48 4.93 11.83
C GLU A 171 6.04 4.44 11.82
N ILE A 172 5.11 5.38 11.86
CA ILE A 172 3.67 5.13 11.82
C ILE A 172 3.08 5.85 10.61
N VAL A 173 2.61 5.10 9.63
CA VAL A 173 1.89 5.67 8.49
C VAL A 173 0.51 6.13 8.96
N VAL A 174 0.25 7.42 8.87
CA VAL A 174 -0.99 8.06 9.29
C VAL A 174 -1.84 8.40 8.07
N ASN A 175 -3.05 7.82 8.01
CA ASN A 175 -3.97 7.99 6.90
C ASN A 175 -5.23 8.80 7.25
N ASP A 176 -5.32 9.29 8.48
CA ASP A 176 -6.31 10.27 8.92
C ASP A 176 -5.73 11.20 10.01
N TRP A 177 -6.42 12.30 10.27
CA TRP A 177 -5.98 13.32 11.22
C TRP A 177 -6.12 12.89 12.68
N GLY A 178 -7.09 12.02 12.99
CA GLY A 178 -7.26 11.46 14.33
C GLY A 178 -6.02 10.67 14.73
N LEU A 179 -5.56 9.79 13.86
CA LEU A 179 -4.33 9.04 14.08
C LEU A 179 -3.10 9.95 14.21
N ALA A 180 -2.99 10.98 13.36
CA ALA A 180 -1.88 11.94 13.45
C ALA A 180 -1.84 12.65 14.82
N HIS A 181 -2.99 13.02 15.37
CA HIS A 181 -3.09 13.59 16.71
C HIS A 181 -2.70 12.61 17.81
N LEU A 182 -3.05 11.33 17.68
CA LEU A 182 -2.68 10.30 18.66
C LEU A 182 -1.17 10.05 18.63
N VAL A 183 -0.60 9.86 17.46
CA VAL A 183 0.85 9.60 17.31
C VAL A 183 1.69 10.79 17.83
N LYS A 184 1.24 12.03 17.61
CA LYS A 184 1.93 13.21 18.13
C LYS A 184 2.11 13.20 19.67
N ARG A 185 1.27 12.46 20.41
CA ARG A 185 1.32 12.40 21.87
C ARG A 185 2.34 11.40 22.40
N THR A 186 2.94 10.60 21.53
CA THR A 186 3.94 9.59 21.86
C THR A 186 5.35 10.15 21.70
N GLU A 187 6.34 9.53 22.34
CA GLU A 187 7.73 9.99 22.30
C GLU A 187 8.56 9.24 21.24
N HIS A 188 8.27 7.96 21.03
CA HIS A 188 9.09 7.08 20.19
C HIS A 188 8.46 6.75 18.83
N LEU A 189 7.22 7.22 18.58
CA LEU A 189 6.52 6.96 17.33
C LEU A 189 6.68 8.16 16.38
N ILE A 190 7.10 7.91 15.15
CA ILE A 190 7.35 8.93 14.13
C ILE A 190 6.20 8.91 13.12
N PRO A 191 5.37 9.97 13.03
CA PRO A 191 4.28 10.01 12.08
C PRO A 191 4.81 10.23 10.64
N CYS A 192 4.37 9.38 9.72
CA CYS A 192 4.61 9.47 8.29
C CYS A 192 3.29 9.69 7.55
N LEU A 193 3.22 10.69 6.68
CA LEU A 193 1.98 11.03 5.96
C LEU A 193 1.63 9.94 4.97
N GLY A 194 0.52 9.26 5.21
CA GLY A 194 0.05 8.17 4.37
C GLY A 194 -0.60 8.63 3.05
N MET A 195 -0.82 7.67 2.17
CA MET A 195 -1.31 7.90 0.80
C MET A 195 -2.72 8.49 0.77
N LEU A 196 -3.54 8.26 1.81
CA LEU A 196 -4.90 8.81 1.87
C LEU A 196 -4.91 10.30 2.23
N LEU A 197 -3.86 10.81 2.85
CA LEU A 197 -3.68 12.24 3.15
C LEU A 197 -2.78 12.96 2.14
N ASN A 198 -1.93 12.25 1.43
CA ASN A 198 -1.15 12.79 0.32
C ASN A 198 -2.04 12.92 -0.92
N LYS A 199 -2.76 14.03 -1.03
CA LYS A 199 -3.78 14.26 -2.05
C LYS A 199 -3.18 14.73 -3.38
N ARG A 200 -3.48 13.96 -4.42
CA ARG A 200 -3.13 14.24 -5.81
C ARG A 200 -4.16 13.61 -6.75
N LYS A 201 -4.11 13.95 -8.03
CA LYS A 201 -4.93 13.25 -9.02
C LYS A 201 -4.35 11.86 -9.28
N LYS A 202 -5.17 10.86 -9.12
CA LYS A 202 -4.85 9.45 -9.37
C LYS A 202 -5.97 8.84 -10.22
N ASP A 203 -5.84 8.95 -11.53
CA ASP A 203 -6.86 8.44 -12.46
C ASP A 203 -6.12 7.76 -13.62
N PRO A 204 -6.27 6.44 -13.82
CA PRO A 204 -5.59 5.72 -14.90
C PRO A 204 -5.97 6.21 -16.31
N ARG A 205 -7.08 6.96 -16.44
CA ARG A 205 -7.50 7.60 -17.68
C ARG A 205 -6.76 8.90 -17.98
N MET A 206 -5.91 9.38 -17.08
CA MET A 206 -5.20 10.65 -17.29
C MET A 206 -4.31 10.66 -18.51
N PHE A 207 -3.86 9.49 -18.96
CA PHE A 207 -3.18 9.29 -20.21
C PHE A 207 -3.94 9.81 -21.44
N TYR A 208 -5.26 9.65 -21.38
CA TYR A 208 -6.17 10.01 -22.47
C TYR A 208 -6.75 11.42 -22.31
N LYS A 209 -6.52 12.07 -21.17
CA LYS A 209 -7.04 13.42 -20.92
C LYS A 209 -6.08 14.45 -21.48
N MET A 210 -6.58 15.28 -22.38
CA MET A 210 -5.93 16.52 -22.78
C MET A 210 -6.05 17.50 -21.63
N GLY A 211 -4.94 17.91 -21.06
CA GLY A 211 -4.91 18.86 -19.94
C GLY A 211 -3.52 19.42 -19.73
N ASP A 212 -3.43 20.46 -18.92
CA ASP A 212 -2.15 21.01 -18.53
C ASP A 212 -1.41 20.01 -17.64
N LYS A 213 -0.35 19.41 -18.18
CA LYS A 213 0.47 18.44 -17.47
C LYS A 213 1.05 19.00 -16.18
N MET A 214 1.42 20.27 -16.14
CA MET A 214 1.94 20.91 -14.94
C MET A 214 0.93 20.89 -13.78
N LEU A 215 -0.37 21.04 -14.07
CA LEU A 215 -1.42 20.94 -13.07
C LEU A 215 -1.65 19.49 -12.59
N LEU A 216 -1.37 18.51 -13.45
CA LEU A 216 -1.53 17.09 -13.12
C LEU A 216 -0.41 16.57 -12.21
N GLU A 217 0.79 17.14 -12.36
CA GLU A 217 1.98 16.79 -11.56
C GLU A 217 1.92 17.35 -10.13
N GLN A 218 1.03 18.31 -9.87
CA GLN A 218 0.89 18.94 -8.57
C GLN A 218 0.11 18.06 -7.57
N ASN A 219 0.50 18.22 -6.32
CA ASN A 219 -0.10 17.57 -5.17
C ASN A 219 -0.16 18.56 -3.98
N ASN A 220 -0.86 18.20 -2.92
CA ASN A 220 -0.98 19.07 -1.75
C ASN A 220 0.37 19.37 -1.06
N LEU A 221 1.36 18.48 -1.18
CA LEU A 221 2.70 18.68 -0.60
C LEU A 221 3.56 19.69 -1.38
N ASN A 222 3.12 20.16 -2.56
CA ASN A 222 3.80 21.26 -3.26
C ASN A 222 3.57 22.62 -2.56
N ALA A 223 2.48 22.74 -1.80
CA ALA A 223 2.19 23.94 -1.02
C ALA A 223 3.11 24.03 0.23
N GLY A 224 3.97 25.04 0.26
CA GLY A 224 4.92 25.24 1.36
C GLY A 224 4.25 25.37 2.72
N PHE A 225 3.18 26.17 2.82
CA PHE A 225 2.42 26.33 4.06
C PHE A 225 1.86 24.99 4.60
N TYR A 226 1.47 24.08 3.71
CA TYR A 226 0.93 22.79 4.13
C TYR A 226 2.02 21.89 4.73
N ARG A 227 3.22 21.89 4.15
CA ARG A 227 4.36 21.16 4.73
C ARG A 227 4.74 21.71 6.10
N THR A 228 4.81 23.03 6.22
CA THR A 228 5.05 23.71 7.52
C THR A 228 3.98 23.31 8.55
N TYR A 229 2.71 23.33 8.15
CA TYR A 229 1.62 22.89 9.01
C TYR A 229 1.77 21.42 9.47
N LEU A 230 2.12 20.53 8.56
CA LEU A 230 2.34 19.12 8.89
C LEU A 230 3.48 18.93 9.91
N GLU A 231 4.58 19.64 9.72
CA GLU A 231 5.74 19.56 10.60
C GLU A 231 5.46 20.19 11.97
N GLU A 232 4.95 21.41 12.03
CA GLU A 232 4.68 22.12 13.28
C GLU A 232 3.52 21.52 14.07
N SER A 233 2.44 21.13 13.38
CA SER A 233 1.24 20.62 14.02
C SER A 233 1.34 19.15 14.42
N PHE A 234 2.07 18.32 13.67
CA PHE A 234 2.08 16.88 13.85
C PHE A 234 3.48 16.25 13.92
N GLY A 235 4.54 16.99 13.64
CA GLY A 235 5.89 16.44 13.53
C GLY A 235 6.11 15.58 12.28
N ILE A 236 5.22 15.69 11.28
CA ILE A 236 5.31 14.89 10.05
C ILE A 236 6.37 15.47 9.12
N SER A 237 7.42 14.70 8.87
CA SER A 237 8.53 15.04 7.96
C SER A 237 8.82 13.94 6.93
N CYS A 238 8.09 12.83 6.95
CA CYS A 238 8.15 11.76 5.99
C CYS A 238 6.81 11.55 5.28
N TYR A 239 6.86 11.18 4.01
CA TYR A 239 5.71 11.12 3.13
C TYR A 239 5.69 9.84 2.31
N GLU A 240 4.55 9.16 2.30
CA GLU A 240 4.29 8.02 1.45
C GLU A 240 3.76 8.49 0.08
N TRP A 241 4.38 7.99 -0.97
CA TRP A 241 4.04 8.27 -2.36
C TRP A 241 3.73 6.99 -3.10
N GLU A 242 2.97 7.11 -4.16
CA GLU A 242 2.74 6.03 -5.09
C GLU A 242 3.15 6.49 -6.49
N SER A 243 3.73 5.60 -7.27
CA SER A 243 3.88 5.86 -8.69
C SER A 243 2.50 5.89 -9.37
N CYS A 244 2.27 6.81 -10.28
CA CYS A 244 0.95 6.98 -10.89
C CYS A 244 0.99 7.41 -12.36
N GLY A 245 1.98 6.95 -13.09
CA GLY A 245 2.08 7.12 -14.53
C GLY A 245 2.48 8.51 -15.00
N TYR A 246 2.87 9.41 -14.12
CA TYR A 246 3.41 10.73 -14.46
C TYR A 246 4.39 11.22 -13.39
N THR A 247 5.27 12.13 -13.80
CA THR A 247 6.26 12.72 -12.90
C THR A 247 5.57 13.55 -11.82
N GLN A 248 6.11 13.49 -10.62
CA GLN A 248 5.62 14.24 -9.47
C GLN A 248 6.69 15.22 -9.00
N GLU A 249 6.25 16.37 -8.56
CA GLU A 249 7.11 17.31 -7.85
C GLU A 249 7.25 16.88 -6.38
N ILE A 250 8.47 16.53 -5.96
CA ILE A 250 8.75 15.95 -4.65
C ILE A 250 9.59 16.90 -3.81
N PRO A 251 9.20 17.17 -2.56
CA PRO A 251 9.98 18.00 -1.64
C PRO A 251 11.36 17.41 -1.35
N LYS A 252 12.43 18.16 -1.64
CA LYS A 252 13.82 17.63 -1.56
C LYS A 252 14.38 17.44 -0.16
N LYS A 253 13.84 18.14 0.84
CA LYS A 253 14.35 18.14 2.22
C LYS A 253 13.65 17.16 3.16
N MET A 254 12.72 16.38 2.64
CA MET A 254 11.87 15.48 3.39
C MET A 254 12.20 14.03 3.05
N GLN A 255 11.84 13.13 3.94
CA GLN A 255 11.91 11.69 3.65
C GLN A 255 10.74 11.31 2.74
N ASN A 256 11.06 10.74 1.59
CA ASN A 256 10.08 10.39 0.58
C ASN A 256 10.16 8.90 0.26
N HIS A 257 9.07 8.17 0.44
CA HIS A 257 8.97 6.73 0.25
C HIS A 257 8.03 6.42 -0.92
N LEU A 258 8.53 5.69 -1.92
CA LEU A 258 7.76 5.39 -3.12
C LEU A 258 7.25 3.96 -3.11
N HIS A 259 5.93 3.80 -3.18
CA HIS A 259 5.27 2.50 -3.37
C HIS A 259 5.13 2.16 -4.84
N VAL A 260 5.48 0.93 -5.19
CA VAL A 260 5.47 0.39 -6.56
C VAL A 260 5.03 -1.08 -6.57
N PRO A 261 4.43 -1.59 -7.66
CA PRO A 261 4.04 -0.89 -8.89
C PRO A 261 2.58 -0.41 -8.88
N PHE A 262 1.83 -0.68 -7.81
CA PHE A 262 0.42 -0.31 -7.74
C PHE A 262 0.22 1.03 -7.04
N TYR A 263 -0.78 1.78 -7.50
CA TYR A 263 -1.24 2.99 -6.83
C TYR A 263 -2.74 2.93 -6.58
N GLN A 264 -3.15 3.44 -5.44
CA GLN A 264 -4.55 3.50 -5.03
C GLN A 264 -5.25 4.65 -5.75
N THR A 265 -6.36 4.36 -6.43
CA THR A 265 -7.18 5.35 -7.12
C THR A 265 -8.40 5.77 -6.30
N ASN A 266 -8.95 4.86 -5.52
CA ASN A 266 -10.11 5.11 -4.66
C ASN A 266 -10.10 4.15 -3.47
N THR A 267 -10.53 4.64 -2.30
CA THR A 267 -10.77 3.84 -1.09
C THR A 267 -12.12 4.21 -0.52
N SER A 268 -12.85 3.21 -0.06
CA SER A 268 -14.16 3.37 0.57
C SER A 268 -14.09 2.92 2.04
N SER A 269 -14.85 3.57 2.91
CA SER A 269 -15.05 3.09 4.29
C SER A 269 -15.80 1.75 4.33
N TYR A 270 -16.53 1.45 3.27
CA TYR A 270 -17.27 0.21 3.12
C TYR A 270 -16.66 -0.67 2.03
N CYS A 271 -16.56 -1.97 2.32
CA CYS A 271 -16.00 -2.92 1.38
C CYS A 271 -17.04 -3.36 0.34
N THR A 272 -16.86 -2.92 -0.91
CA THR A 272 -17.69 -3.32 -2.04
C THR A 272 -17.59 -4.82 -2.29
N LEU A 273 -16.39 -5.38 -2.22
CA LEU A 273 -16.13 -6.80 -2.44
C LEU A 273 -16.88 -7.67 -1.42
N CYS A 274 -16.81 -7.29 -0.13
CA CYS A 274 -17.54 -7.97 0.91
C CYS A 274 -19.07 -7.91 0.71
N ALA A 275 -19.61 -6.73 0.38
CA ALA A 275 -21.04 -6.56 0.14
C ALA A 275 -21.55 -7.42 -1.01
N VAL A 276 -20.79 -7.50 -2.08
CA VAL A 276 -21.17 -8.28 -3.26
C VAL A 276 -21.09 -9.78 -3.00
N LEU A 277 -20.03 -10.27 -2.40
CA LEU A 277 -19.84 -11.69 -2.13
C LEU A 277 -20.83 -12.24 -1.08
N GLU A 278 -21.21 -11.42 -0.10
CA GLU A 278 -22.17 -11.88 0.91
C GLU A 278 -23.63 -11.63 0.57
N HIS A 279 -23.92 -10.58 -0.17
CA HIS A 279 -25.29 -10.13 -0.42
C HIS A 279 -25.66 -10.06 -1.89
N GLY A 280 -24.74 -10.34 -2.80
CA GLY A 280 -24.94 -10.24 -4.23
C GLY A 280 -25.19 -8.80 -4.72
N GLU A 281 -25.08 -7.79 -3.85
CA GLU A 281 -25.45 -6.42 -4.17
C GLU A 281 -24.54 -5.39 -3.52
N ARG A 282 -23.96 -4.51 -4.34
CA ARG A 282 -23.09 -3.41 -3.88
C ARG A 282 -23.80 -2.44 -2.95
N GLY A 283 -25.08 -2.21 -3.16
CA GLY A 283 -25.88 -1.27 -2.34
C GLY A 283 -26.06 -1.69 -0.89
N LYS A 284 -25.80 -2.95 -0.58
CA LYS A 284 -25.87 -3.49 0.79
C LYS A 284 -24.56 -3.36 1.57
N GLN A 285 -23.76 -2.37 1.23
CA GLN A 285 -22.56 -2.05 2.01
C GLN A 285 -22.95 -1.64 3.43
N ARG A 286 -22.32 -2.28 4.41
CA ARG A 286 -22.53 -2.01 5.82
C ARG A 286 -21.19 -1.90 6.54
N GLU A 287 -21.18 -1.09 7.56
CA GLU A 287 -20.10 -1.09 8.51
C GLU A 287 -20.08 -2.44 9.26
N ARG A 288 -18.90 -3.01 9.41
CA ARG A 288 -18.71 -4.31 10.06
C ARG A 288 -17.77 -4.17 11.24
N GLN A 289 -18.04 -4.93 12.27
CA GLN A 289 -17.10 -5.11 13.38
C GLN A 289 -16.09 -6.20 13.05
N GLU A 290 -16.54 -7.28 12.42
CA GLU A 290 -15.71 -8.38 11.94
C GLU A 290 -15.90 -8.56 10.43
N CYS A 291 -14.83 -8.90 9.73
CA CYS A 291 -14.83 -9.16 8.30
C CYS A 291 -14.28 -10.55 8.00
N PRO A 292 -14.97 -11.37 7.20
CA PRO A 292 -14.49 -12.69 6.79
C PRO A 292 -13.32 -12.63 5.80
N ALA A 293 -12.86 -11.42 5.46
CA ALA A 293 -11.75 -11.14 4.56
C ALA A 293 -11.82 -11.84 3.18
N PRO A 294 -12.95 -11.74 2.44
CA PRO A 294 -13.10 -12.39 1.14
C PRO A 294 -12.09 -11.87 0.10
N CYS A 295 -11.51 -10.69 0.35
CA CYS A 295 -10.47 -10.11 -0.49
C CYS A 295 -9.15 -10.90 -0.48
N LEU A 296 -8.97 -11.87 0.41
CA LEU A 296 -7.80 -12.77 0.37
C LEU A 296 -7.86 -13.77 -0.78
N GLU A 297 -9.08 -14.07 -1.26
CA GLU A 297 -9.34 -15.04 -2.33
C GLU A 297 -9.87 -14.38 -3.61
N HIS A 298 -10.51 -13.20 -3.48
CA HIS A 298 -11.23 -12.57 -4.57
C HIS A 298 -10.74 -11.16 -4.88
N SER A 299 -10.89 -10.76 -6.12
CA SER A 299 -10.59 -9.42 -6.62
C SER A 299 -11.57 -9.07 -7.75
N PHE A 300 -11.74 -7.78 -8.01
CA PHE A 300 -12.40 -7.31 -9.23
C PHE A 300 -11.37 -6.86 -10.25
N PHE A 301 -11.63 -7.14 -11.53
CA PHE A 301 -10.81 -6.64 -12.63
C PHE A 301 -11.61 -5.63 -13.45
N TYR A 302 -10.94 -4.64 -13.97
CA TYR A 302 -11.52 -3.53 -14.70
C TYR A 302 -11.08 -3.60 -16.18
N PRO A 303 -11.77 -2.87 -17.10
CA PRO A 303 -11.41 -2.92 -18.50
C PRO A 303 -9.90 -2.79 -18.72
N LYS A 304 -9.35 -3.62 -19.57
CA LYS A 304 -7.89 -3.81 -19.78
C LYS A 304 -7.11 -2.52 -19.98
N HIS A 305 -7.71 -1.54 -20.65
CA HIS A 305 -7.06 -0.24 -20.89
C HIS A 305 -6.84 0.59 -19.62
N LEU A 306 -7.49 0.25 -18.52
CA LEU A 306 -7.33 0.93 -17.22
C LEU A 306 -6.28 0.29 -16.32
N TYR A 307 -5.92 -0.96 -16.59
CA TYR A 307 -4.99 -1.75 -15.75
C TYR A 307 -5.34 -1.71 -14.25
N MET A 308 -6.63 -1.81 -13.93
CA MET A 308 -7.13 -1.66 -12.57
C MET A 308 -7.60 -2.97 -11.97
N LYS A 309 -7.39 -3.09 -10.65
CA LYS A 309 -7.85 -4.19 -9.81
C LYS A 309 -8.54 -3.63 -8.57
N GLY A 310 -9.72 -4.15 -8.26
CA GLY A 310 -10.38 -3.92 -6.98
C GLY A 310 -9.98 -4.98 -5.98
N LYS A 311 -9.36 -4.59 -4.89
CA LYS A 311 -8.97 -5.46 -3.78
C LYS A 311 -9.16 -4.74 -2.46
N TYR A 312 -9.44 -5.48 -1.39
CA TYR A 312 -9.80 -4.90 -0.11
C TYR A 312 -11.05 -4.01 -0.27
N ASN A 313 -11.03 -2.84 0.35
CA ASN A 313 -12.04 -1.78 0.18
C ASN A 313 -11.60 -0.72 -0.85
N SER A 314 -10.63 -1.03 -1.69
CA SER A 314 -9.93 -0.05 -2.55
C SER A 314 -9.86 -0.50 -4.00
N LEU A 315 -9.61 0.47 -4.86
CA LEU A 315 -9.27 0.27 -6.26
C LEU A 315 -7.82 0.67 -6.49
N PHE A 316 -7.10 -0.22 -7.16
CA PHE A 316 -5.69 -0.03 -7.48
C PHE A 316 -5.49 -0.05 -9.00
N ALA A 317 -4.57 0.75 -9.48
CA ALA A 317 -4.10 0.69 -10.85
C ALA A 317 -2.60 0.36 -10.87
N LEU A 318 -2.19 -0.32 -11.92
CA LEU A 318 -0.79 -0.62 -12.20
C LEU A 318 -0.14 0.57 -12.90
N ASP A 319 1.00 1.02 -12.41
CA ASP A 319 1.76 2.03 -13.12
C ASP A 319 2.59 1.42 -14.25
N LYS A 320 1.98 1.40 -15.42
CA LYS A 320 2.60 0.82 -16.62
C LYS A 320 3.82 1.60 -17.10
N HIS A 321 3.88 2.90 -16.88
CA HIS A 321 5.02 3.72 -17.31
C HIS A 321 6.32 3.37 -16.63
N LEU A 322 6.26 3.12 -15.33
CA LEU A 322 7.44 2.68 -14.60
C LEU A 322 7.94 1.33 -15.12
N LEU A 323 7.02 0.52 -15.65
CA LEU A 323 7.32 -0.82 -16.12
C LEU A 323 7.83 -0.82 -17.55
N ASP A 324 7.29 0.05 -18.41
CA ASP A 324 7.66 0.12 -19.83
C ASP A 324 8.96 0.92 -20.08
N GLU A 325 9.34 1.81 -19.17
CA GLU A 325 10.51 2.68 -19.33
C GLU A 325 11.55 2.54 -18.18
N PRO A 326 12.36 1.47 -18.17
CA PRO A 326 13.34 1.22 -17.09
C PRO A 326 14.33 2.37 -16.83
N GLU A 327 14.70 3.12 -17.88
CA GLU A 327 15.64 4.24 -17.74
C GLU A 327 14.99 5.48 -17.12
N GLN A 328 13.69 5.69 -17.34
CA GLN A 328 12.93 6.72 -16.63
C GLN A 328 12.80 6.38 -15.17
N LEU A 329 12.51 5.13 -14.86
CA LEU A 329 12.49 4.63 -13.48
C LEU A 329 13.82 4.86 -12.78
N LYS A 330 14.95 4.53 -13.41
CA LYS A 330 16.29 4.79 -12.86
C LYS A 330 16.51 6.27 -12.55
N ARG A 331 16.06 7.15 -13.43
CA ARG A 331 16.16 8.60 -13.22
C ARG A 331 15.28 9.08 -12.08
N GLU A 332 14.06 8.56 -11.98
CA GLU A 332 13.14 8.93 -10.91
C GLU A 332 13.53 8.33 -9.57
N LEU A 333 13.91 7.06 -9.51
CA LEU A 333 14.31 6.38 -8.28
C LEU A 333 15.68 6.83 -7.77
N GLY A 334 16.62 7.12 -8.69
CA GLY A 334 18.02 7.42 -8.33
C GLY A 334 18.25 8.78 -7.66
N ILE A 335 17.31 9.70 -7.71
CA ILE A 335 17.56 11.10 -7.34
C ILE A 335 16.68 11.62 -6.19
N LYS A 336 15.52 11.01 -5.93
CA LYS A 336 14.46 11.63 -5.15
C LYS A 336 13.94 10.80 -3.98
N TRP A 337 14.16 9.49 -3.97
CA TRP A 337 13.50 8.58 -3.05
C TRP A 337 14.44 8.06 -1.99
N ASN A 338 14.01 8.13 -0.73
CA ASN A 338 14.74 7.56 0.40
C ASN A 338 14.45 6.07 0.55
N ARG A 339 13.24 5.66 0.17
CA ARG A 339 12.76 4.28 0.29
C ARG A 339 11.94 3.88 -0.93
N LEU A 340 12.14 2.65 -1.37
CA LEU A 340 11.28 1.96 -2.32
C LEU A 340 10.48 0.90 -1.56
N VAL A 341 9.16 0.99 -1.65
CA VAL A 341 8.24 0.04 -0.99
C VAL A 341 7.56 -0.81 -2.06
N VAL A 342 7.77 -2.11 -1.98
CA VAL A 342 7.16 -3.05 -2.93
C VAL A 342 5.80 -3.49 -2.41
N ASN A 343 4.76 -3.26 -3.22
CA ASN A 343 3.37 -3.66 -2.96
C ASN A 343 2.87 -4.57 -4.08
N LEU A 344 2.95 -5.86 -3.90
CA LEU A 344 2.44 -6.84 -4.86
C LEU A 344 1.04 -7.30 -4.42
N LEU A 345 0.01 -6.72 -5.03
CA LEU A 345 -1.42 -6.97 -4.72
C LEU A 345 -1.93 -8.29 -5.30
#